data_400747ab07bb6536e00faad387d4fa25
#
_entry.id   400747ab07bb6536e00faad387d4fa25
#
_cell.length_a   1.000
_cell.length_b   1.000
_cell.length_c   1.000
_cell.angle_alpha   90.00
_cell.angle_beta   90.00
_cell.angle_gamma   90.00
#
_symmetry.space_group_name_H-M   'P 1'
#
loop_
_entity.id
_entity.type
_entity.pdbx_description
1 polymer ?
#
loop_
_entity_poly.entity_id
_entity_poly.type
_entity_poly.pdbx_seq_one_letter_code
_entity_poly.pdbx_strand_id
1 'polypeptide(L)'
;MTLPRILVACIGNIFLGDDGFGVEVAKRLLPGTFPPNVTVRDFGIRGFDLAYALMDPYDLTILVDACARGGTPGAVYLIAPDPIDETTLHSNPARMEAHGMNPMNVLRLVKSLGGETGRVLIVGCEPADLGSDEEGKMGLSEPVMAAVDEAIALIDTLISKCLDGEPVGSAAHSL
;
A
#
# COMPACT_ATOMS: atom_id res chain seq x y z
N MET A 1 -20.03 16.10 -13.63
CA MET A 1 -19.53 14.96 -12.84
C MET A 1 -18.16 15.33 -12.26
N THR A 2 -17.97 15.09 -10.99
CA THR A 2 -16.65 15.27 -10.38
C THR A 2 -15.77 14.08 -10.72
N LEU A 3 -14.49 14.34 -11.06
CA LEU A 3 -13.51 13.27 -11.26
C LEU A 3 -13.26 12.54 -9.93
N PRO A 4 -13.09 11.21 -9.95
CA PRO A 4 -12.80 10.45 -8.74
C PRO A 4 -11.48 10.90 -8.11
N ARG A 5 -11.45 11.00 -6.79
CA ARG A 5 -10.23 11.32 -6.03
C ARG A 5 -9.48 10.04 -5.73
N ILE A 6 -8.20 10.01 -6.07
CA ILE A 6 -7.35 8.82 -5.94
C ILE A 6 -6.15 9.15 -5.05
N LEU A 7 -5.89 8.28 -4.08
CA LEU A 7 -4.67 8.30 -3.27
C LEU A 7 -3.81 7.08 -3.61
N VAL A 8 -2.55 7.31 -3.97
CA VAL A 8 -1.51 6.28 -4.00
C VAL A 8 -0.64 6.49 -2.77
N ALA A 9 -0.75 5.59 -1.81
CA ALA A 9 -0.08 5.66 -0.52
C ALA A 9 1.01 4.59 -0.43
N CYS A 10 2.25 5.02 -0.52
CA CYS A 10 3.42 4.15 -0.46
C CYS A 10 3.90 4.00 0.99
N ILE A 11 4.12 2.77 1.39
CA ILE A 11 4.45 2.37 2.76
C ILE A 11 5.75 1.58 2.76
N GLY A 12 6.51 1.65 3.81
CA GLY A 12 7.67 0.77 4.01
C GLY A 12 8.74 1.36 4.90
N ASN A 13 9.61 0.48 5.39
CA ASN A 13 10.76 0.82 6.19
C ASN A 13 12.05 0.55 5.39
N ILE A 14 12.74 1.62 4.99
CA ILE A 14 13.98 1.53 4.20
C ILE A 14 15.16 0.86 4.93
N PHE A 15 15.05 0.66 6.24
CA PHE A 15 16.07 0.00 7.06
C PHE A 15 15.86 -1.51 7.20
N LEU A 16 14.79 -2.05 6.62
CA LEU A 16 14.41 -3.45 6.69
C LEU A 16 14.38 -4.14 5.31
N GLY A 17 15.41 -3.90 4.48
CA GLY A 17 15.55 -4.56 3.18
C GLY A 17 14.36 -4.33 2.27
N ASP A 18 13.69 -5.41 1.86
CA ASP A 18 12.57 -5.37 0.92
C ASP A 18 11.30 -4.73 1.48
N ASP A 19 11.22 -4.50 2.79
CA ASP A 19 10.16 -3.69 3.39
C ASP A 19 10.15 -2.24 2.86
N GLY A 20 11.26 -1.77 2.32
CA GLY A 20 11.39 -0.48 1.64
C GLY A 20 10.76 -0.40 0.24
N PHE A 21 10.11 -1.47 -0.25
CA PHE A 21 9.55 -1.52 -1.59
C PHE A 21 8.63 -0.35 -1.93
N GLY A 22 7.64 -0.05 -1.08
CA GLY A 22 6.71 1.05 -1.33
C GLY A 22 7.40 2.41 -1.40
N VAL A 23 8.43 2.64 -0.58
CA VAL A 23 9.22 3.87 -0.61
C VAL A 23 10.00 3.99 -1.94
N GLU A 24 10.54 2.90 -2.46
CA GLU A 24 11.23 2.90 -3.76
C GLU A 24 10.26 3.18 -4.91
N VAL A 25 9.05 2.61 -4.87
CA VAL A 25 7.98 2.94 -5.82
C VAL A 25 7.65 4.44 -5.76
N ALA A 26 7.48 5.00 -4.55
CA ALA A 26 7.22 6.42 -4.38
C ALA A 26 8.31 7.31 -4.98
N LYS A 27 9.58 6.97 -4.80
CA LYS A 27 10.71 7.72 -5.38
C LYS A 27 10.63 7.82 -6.90
N ARG A 28 10.13 6.79 -7.57
CA ARG A 28 9.99 6.78 -9.03
C ARG A 28 8.70 7.45 -9.50
N LEU A 29 7.63 7.40 -8.70
CA LEU A 29 6.35 8.03 -9.04
C LEU A 29 6.34 9.53 -8.79
N LEU A 30 6.91 10.01 -7.67
CA LEU A 30 6.82 11.40 -7.24
C LEU A 30 7.36 12.45 -8.25
N PRO A 31 8.42 12.16 -9.05
CA PRO A 31 8.84 13.08 -10.11
C PRO A 31 7.85 13.19 -11.27
N GLY A 32 6.89 12.27 -11.36
CA GLY A 32 5.86 12.25 -12.41
C GLY A 32 4.81 13.34 -12.25
N THR A 33 4.06 13.56 -13.32
CA THR A 33 2.92 14.49 -13.33
C THR A 33 1.63 13.69 -13.32
N PHE A 34 0.79 13.94 -12.32
CA PHE A 34 -0.52 13.31 -12.18
C PHE A 34 -1.64 14.33 -12.34
N PRO A 35 -2.84 13.89 -12.74
CA PRO A 35 -4.03 14.76 -12.70
C PRO A 35 -4.27 15.33 -11.30
N PRO A 36 -4.90 16.51 -11.16
CA PRO A 36 -5.08 17.19 -9.87
C PRO A 36 -5.86 16.39 -8.82
N ASN A 37 -6.65 15.42 -9.26
CA ASN A 37 -7.44 14.52 -8.41
C ASN A 37 -6.71 13.23 -8.03
N VAL A 38 -5.45 13.06 -8.45
CA VAL A 38 -4.58 11.94 -8.08
C VAL A 38 -3.47 12.46 -7.17
N THR A 39 -3.39 11.91 -5.98
CA THR A 39 -2.36 12.24 -4.98
C THR A 39 -1.45 11.04 -4.77
N VAL A 40 -0.14 11.23 -4.93
CA VAL A 40 0.88 10.23 -4.61
C VAL A 40 1.64 10.69 -3.38
N ARG A 41 1.74 9.85 -2.35
CA ARG A 41 2.46 10.18 -1.11
C ARG A 41 3.29 9.02 -0.59
N ASP A 42 4.48 9.36 -0.12
CA ASP A 42 5.32 8.47 0.67
C ASP A 42 5.02 8.67 2.16
N PHE A 43 4.45 7.64 2.78
CA PHE A 43 4.18 7.62 4.21
C PHE A 43 5.29 6.94 5.01
N GLY A 44 6.16 6.17 4.35
CA GLY A 44 7.21 5.42 5.05
C GLY A 44 6.61 4.56 6.16
N ILE A 45 7.00 4.81 7.40
CA ILE A 45 6.50 4.12 8.61
C ILE A 45 5.47 4.96 9.40
N ARG A 46 4.97 6.06 8.84
CA ARG A 46 4.07 7.00 9.52
C ARG A 46 2.61 6.54 9.45
N GLY A 47 2.28 5.49 10.20
CA GLY A 47 0.96 4.86 10.18
C GLY A 47 -0.18 5.77 10.61
N PHE A 48 0.03 6.66 11.57
CA PHE A 48 -0.98 7.62 11.99
C PHE A 48 -1.27 8.66 10.88
N ASP A 49 -0.23 9.18 10.22
CA ASP A 49 -0.40 10.12 9.11
C ASP A 49 -1.19 9.47 7.97
N LEU A 50 -0.91 8.19 7.68
CA LEU A 50 -1.66 7.42 6.70
C LEU A 50 -3.12 7.21 7.15
N ALA A 51 -3.35 6.83 8.40
CA ALA A 51 -4.71 6.64 8.90
C ALA A 51 -5.54 7.93 8.76
N TYR A 52 -4.99 9.07 9.14
CA TYR A 52 -5.66 10.35 8.95
C TYR A 52 -5.91 10.68 7.47
N ALA A 53 -4.94 10.43 6.59
CA ALA A 53 -5.11 10.64 5.16
C ALA A 53 -6.22 9.75 4.57
N LEU A 54 -6.36 8.52 5.07
CA LEU A 54 -7.41 7.59 4.63
C LEU A 54 -8.82 8.00 5.07
N MET A 55 -8.94 8.87 6.06
CA MET A 55 -10.23 9.43 6.48
C MET A 55 -10.72 10.55 5.55
N ASP A 56 -9.86 11.07 4.67
CA ASP A 56 -10.29 11.97 3.60
C ASP A 56 -11.12 11.20 2.55
N PRO A 57 -12.08 11.87 1.89
CA PRO A 57 -12.98 11.22 0.94
C PRO A 57 -12.28 10.91 -0.39
N TYR A 58 -11.47 9.87 -0.43
CA TYR A 58 -10.94 9.27 -1.64
C TYR A 58 -11.91 8.20 -2.16
N ASP A 59 -12.15 8.18 -3.47
CA ASP A 59 -12.95 7.16 -4.14
C ASP A 59 -12.16 5.85 -4.29
N LEU A 60 -10.84 5.98 -4.49
CA LEU A 60 -9.89 4.87 -4.56
C LEU A 60 -8.63 5.20 -3.78
N THR A 61 -8.21 4.27 -2.92
CA THR A 61 -6.86 4.27 -2.32
C THR A 61 -6.09 3.05 -2.78
N ILE A 62 -4.89 3.26 -3.30
CA ILE A 62 -3.93 2.22 -3.65
C ILE A 62 -2.82 2.26 -2.61
N LEU A 63 -2.79 1.26 -1.72
CA LEU A 63 -1.70 1.06 -0.77
C LEU A 63 -0.58 0.28 -1.47
N VAL A 64 0.66 0.71 -1.33
CA VAL A 64 1.83 0.07 -1.96
C VAL A 64 2.79 -0.37 -0.87
N ASP A 65 3.03 -1.67 -0.77
CA ASP A 65 3.81 -2.25 0.33
C ASP A 65 4.44 -3.60 -0.05
N ALA A 66 5.45 -4.02 0.70
CA ALA A 66 5.91 -5.40 0.66
C ALA A 66 4.88 -6.31 1.35
N CYS A 67 4.53 -7.41 0.72
CA CYS A 67 3.51 -8.36 1.20
C CYS A 67 4.03 -9.79 1.12
N ALA A 68 4.41 -10.36 2.27
CA ALA A 68 4.83 -11.74 2.36
C ALA A 68 3.61 -12.68 2.31
N ARG A 69 3.48 -13.39 1.20
CA ARG A 69 2.38 -14.35 0.94
C ARG A 69 2.87 -15.77 0.69
N GLY A 70 4.17 -16.00 0.78
CA GLY A 70 4.80 -17.28 0.51
C GLY A 70 5.00 -17.57 -0.98
N GLY A 71 4.91 -16.55 -1.83
CA GLY A 71 5.14 -16.65 -3.26
C GLY A 71 6.61 -16.51 -3.65
N THR A 72 6.86 -16.38 -4.94
CA THR A 72 8.21 -16.14 -5.46
C THR A 72 8.62 -14.69 -5.17
N PRO A 73 9.81 -14.44 -4.61
CA PRO A 73 10.31 -13.08 -4.41
C PRO A 73 10.23 -12.23 -5.67
N GLY A 74 9.73 -11.01 -5.54
CA GLY A 74 9.49 -10.11 -6.66
C GLY A 74 8.13 -10.28 -7.35
N ALA A 75 7.30 -11.25 -6.95
CA ALA A 75 5.94 -11.35 -7.46
C ALA A 75 5.11 -10.13 -7.04
N VAL A 76 4.42 -9.53 -8.00
CA VAL A 76 3.53 -8.37 -7.76
C VAL A 76 2.09 -8.86 -7.61
N TYR A 77 1.43 -8.38 -6.58
CA TYR A 77 0.06 -8.75 -6.23
C TYR A 77 -0.88 -7.55 -6.30
N LEU A 78 -2.09 -7.80 -6.81
CA LEU A 78 -3.22 -6.91 -6.61
C LEU A 78 -4.18 -7.56 -5.60
N ILE A 79 -4.34 -6.93 -4.44
CA ILE A 79 -5.12 -7.48 -3.34
C ILE A 79 -6.26 -6.52 -3.01
N ALA A 80 -7.49 -7.05 -2.98
CA ALA A 80 -8.62 -6.38 -2.37
C ALA A 80 -8.70 -6.84 -0.91
N PRO A 81 -8.42 -5.97 0.08
CA PRO A 81 -8.45 -6.39 1.48
C PRO A 81 -9.87 -6.76 1.90
N ASP A 82 -9.97 -7.78 2.76
CA ASP A 82 -11.25 -8.16 3.35
C ASP A 82 -11.80 -7.02 4.22
N PRO A 83 -13.14 -6.87 4.31
CA PRO A 83 -13.75 -5.92 5.22
C PRO A 83 -13.27 -6.13 6.66
N ILE A 84 -13.01 -5.03 7.36
CA ILE A 84 -12.63 -5.08 8.77
C ILE A 84 -13.85 -5.47 9.60
N ASP A 85 -13.80 -6.63 10.23
CA ASP A 85 -14.82 -7.08 11.16
C ASP A 85 -14.71 -6.33 12.50
N GLU A 86 -15.83 -5.88 13.03
CA GLU A 86 -15.88 -5.18 14.32
C GLU A 86 -15.39 -6.05 15.49
N THR A 87 -15.50 -7.36 15.38
CA THR A 87 -15.00 -8.30 16.40
C THR A 87 -13.48 -8.30 16.52
N THR A 88 -12.77 -7.90 15.45
CA THR A 88 -11.30 -7.81 15.45
C THR A 88 -10.76 -6.48 15.97
N LEU A 89 -11.62 -5.48 16.21
CA LEU A 89 -11.23 -4.16 16.72
C LEU A 89 -10.80 -4.18 18.20
N HIS A 90 -11.13 -5.22 18.94
CA HIS A 90 -10.81 -5.36 20.37
C HIS A 90 -9.40 -5.90 20.64
N SER A 91 -8.61 -6.19 19.61
CA SER A 91 -7.20 -6.51 19.79
C SER A 91 -6.42 -5.24 20.15
N ASN A 92 -5.75 -5.31 21.30
CA ASN A 92 -5.02 -4.24 21.97
C ASN A 92 -4.23 -3.34 20.99
N PRO A 93 -4.49 -2.01 20.96
CA PRO A 93 -3.76 -1.06 20.11
C PRO A 93 -2.23 -1.10 20.32
N ALA A 94 -1.76 -1.42 21.54
CA ALA A 94 -0.33 -1.55 21.86
C ALA A 94 0.36 -2.71 21.12
N ARG A 95 -0.39 -3.70 20.61
CA ARG A 95 0.15 -4.76 19.75
C ARG A 95 0.36 -4.31 18.30
N MET A 96 -0.27 -3.21 17.90
CA MET A 96 -0.13 -2.65 16.56
C MET A 96 1.24 -1.98 16.34
N GLU A 97 1.85 -1.47 17.40
CA GLU A 97 3.17 -0.81 17.31
C GLU A 97 4.34 -1.79 17.19
N ALA A 98 4.18 -3.04 17.65
CA ALA A 98 5.28 -3.99 17.77
C ALA A 98 5.67 -4.73 16.48
N HIS A 99 4.87 -4.66 15.41
CA HIS A 99 5.08 -5.48 14.20
C HIS A 99 5.10 -4.70 12.89
N GLY A 100 5.58 -3.47 12.90
CA GLY A 100 5.73 -2.66 11.71
C GLY A 100 4.40 -2.14 11.14
N MET A 101 4.49 -1.21 10.21
CA MET A 101 3.33 -0.68 9.53
C MET A 101 2.82 -1.72 8.52
N ASN A 102 1.67 -2.33 8.83
CA ASN A 102 0.95 -3.24 7.96
C ASN A 102 -0.32 -2.54 7.46
N PRO A 103 -0.64 -2.58 6.17
CA PRO A 103 -1.85 -1.98 5.61
C PRO A 103 -3.14 -2.32 6.39
N MET A 104 -3.30 -3.57 6.79
CA MET A 104 -4.49 -4.00 7.55
C MET A 104 -4.58 -3.36 8.93
N ASN A 105 -3.44 -3.14 9.59
CA ASN A 105 -3.41 -2.46 10.88
C ASN A 105 -3.83 -0.99 10.75
N VAL A 106 -3.41 -0.32 9.69
CA VAL A 106 -3.80 1.07 9.42
C VAL A 106 -5.31 1.15 9.14
N LEU A 107 -5.87 0.22 8.34
CA LEU A 107 -7.31 0.17 8.08
C LEU A 107 -8.13 -0.08 9.36
N ARG A 108 -7.62 -0.96 10.26
CA ARG A 108 -8.24 -1.17 11.58
C ARG A 108 -8.18 0.09 12.44
N LEU A 109 -7.08 0.83 12.40
CA LEU A 109 -6.94 2.10 13.11
C LEU A 109 -7.96 3.12 12.60
N VAL A 110 -8.12 3.29 11.29
CA VAL A 110 -9.15 4.16 10.69
C VAL A 110 -10.54 3.80 11.21
N LYS A 111 -10.88 2.51 11.19
CA LYS A 111 -12.18 2.02 11.69
C LYS A 111 -12.36 2.31 13.18
N SER A 112 -11.32 2.10 14.01
CA SER A 112 -11.37 2.37 15.45
C SER A 112 -11.53 3.85 15.77
N LEU A 113 -11.08 4.74 14.89
CA LEU A 113 -11.27 6.18 14.99
C LEU A 113 -12.66 6.65 14.49
N GLY A 114 -13.52 5.72 14.06
CA GLY A 114 -14.84 6.03 13.50
C GLY A 114 -14.78 6.54 12.07
N GLY A 115 -13.63 6.39 11.38
CA GLY A 115 -13.48 6.75 9.98
C GLY A 115 -14.00 5.68 9.05
N GLU A 116 -14.28 6.08 7.83
CA GLU A 116 -14.61 5.20 6.72
C GLU A 116 -13.61 5.44 5.59
N THR A 117 -13.25 4.39 4.88
CA THR A 117 -12.44 4.48 3.67
C THR A 117 -13.33 4.27 2.46
N GLY A 118 -12.99 4.91 1.36
CA GLY A 118 -13.52 4.51 0.05
C GLY A 118 -12.98 3.11 -0.34
N ARG A 119 -12.96 2.85 -1.62
CA ARG A 119 -12.38 1.60 -2.11
C ARG A 119 -10.88 1.54 -1.83
N VAL A 120 -10.41 0.45 -1.25
CA VAL A 120 -8.98 0.21 -0.99
C VAL A 120 -8.50 -0.99 -1.79
N LEU A 121 -7.37 -0.83 -2.45
CA LEU A 121 -6.63 -1.90 -3.11
C LEU A 121 -5.19 -1.86 -2.60
N ILE A 122 -4.52 -3.01 -2.58
CA ILE A 122 -3.11 -3.13 -2.22
C ILE A 122 -2.34 -3.63 -3.43
N VAL A 123 -1.33 -2.89 -3.84
CA VAL A 123 -0.29 -3.36 -4.77
C VAL A 123 0.87 -3.82 -3.90
N GLY A 124 1.02 -5.12 -3.79
CA GLY A 124 2.02 -5.76 -2.96
C GLY A 124 3.14 -6.38 -3.76
N CYS A 125 4.30 -6.52 -3.16
CA CYS A 125 5.42 -7.27 -3.73
C CYS A 125 5.91 -8.31 -2.74
N GLU A 126 6.10 -9.55 -3.20
CA GLU A 126 6.66 -10.61 -2.38
C GLU A 126 8.12 -10.30 -2.04
N PRO A 127 8.48 -10.17 -0.75
CA PRO A 127 9.84 -9.91 -0.35
C PRO A 127 10.72 -11.17 -0.43
N ALA A 128 12.01 -10.98 -0.67
CA ALA A 128 13.03 -12.00 -0.50
C ALA A 128 13.65 -11.92 0.91
N ASP A 129 13.86 -10.69 1.40
CA ASP A 129 14.57 -10.43 2.65
C ASP A 129 14.06 -9.14 3.30
N LEU A 130 13.47 -9.27 4.45
CA LEU A 130 12.96 -8.16 5.26
C LEU A 130 14.00 -7.62 6.27
N GLY A 131 15.24 -8.11 6.21
CA GLY A 131 16.26 -7.72 7.17
C GLY A 131 15.95 -8.13 8.61
N SER A 132 16.66 -7.56 9.55
CA SER A 132 16.41 -7.69 10.97
C SER A 132 16.49 -6.33 11.66
N ASP A 133 15.71 -6.15 12.74
CA ASP A 133 15.73 -4.92 13.52
C ASP A 133 17.08 -4.65 14.18
N GLU A 134 17.86 -5.72 14.44
CA GLU A 134 19.16 -5.62 15.11
C GLU A 134 20.29 -5.14 14.19
N GLU A 135 20.29 -5.60 12.93
CA GLU A 135 21.38 -5.31 12.00
C GLU A 135 21.02 -4.22 11.01
N GLY A 136 19.72 -4.07 10.70
CA GLY A 136 19.24 -3.22 9.64
C GLY A 136 19.73 -3.71 8.26
N LYS A 137 19.02 -3.37 7.21
CA LYS A 137 19.44 -3.64 5.83
C LYS A 137 18.88 -2.58 4.92
N MET A 138 19.74 -1.83 4.28
CA MET A 138 19.32 -0.84 3.29
C MET A 138 19.34 -1.42 1.89
N GLY A 139 18.35 -1.02 1.10
CA GLY A 139 18.23 -1.41 -0.30
C GLY A 139 17.39 -2.67 -0.50
N LEU A 140 16.78 -2.76 -1.68
CA LEU A 140 15.95 -3.89 -2.08
C LEU A 140 16.83 -5.03 -2.62
N SER A 141 16.34 -6.26 -2.45
CA SER A 141 16.90 -7.41 -3.17
C SER A 141 16.69 -7.26 -4.68
N GLU A 142 17.49 -7.98 -5.47
CA GLU A 142 17.43 -7.91 -6.93
C GLU A 142 16.02 -8.22 -7.48
N PRO A 143 15.33 -9.30 -7.08
CA PRO A 143 14.01 -9.60 -7.60
C PRO A 143 12.97 -8.54 -7.23
N VAL A 144 13.06 -7.95 -6.05
CA VAL A 144 12.11 -6.91 -5.59
C VAL A 144 12.40 -5.59 -6.30
N MET A 145 13.65 -5.24 -6.50
CA MET A 145 14.02 -4.05 -7.28
C MET A 145 13.53 -4.17 -8.75
N ALA A 146 13.63 -5.35 -9.34
CA ALA A 146 13.14 -5.61 -10.70
C ALA A 146 11.60 -5.51 -10.79
N ALA A 147 10.88 -5.77 -9.70
CA ALA A 147 9.42 -5.71 -9.64
C ALA A 147 8.86 -4.27 -9.56
N VAL A 148 9.67 -3.28 -9.26
CA VAL A 148 9.21 -1.88 -9.07
C VAL A 148 8.52 -1.35 -10.33
N ASP A 149 9.08 -1.58 -11.51
CA ASP A 149 8.50 -1.09 -12.77
C ASP A 149 7.17 -1.77 -13.10
N GLU A 150 7.03 -3.07 -12.78
CA GLU A 150 5.76 -3.80 -12.93
C GLU A 150 4.67 -3.23 -11.99
N ALA A 151 5.04 -2.95 -10.74
CA ALA A 151 4.13 -2.34 -9.78
C ALA A 151 3.67 -0.95 -10.24
N ILE A 152 4.58 -0.13 -10.77
CA ILE A 152 4.24 1.19 -11.32
C ILE A 152 3.27 1.05 -12.50
N ALA A 153 3.52 0.14 -13.42
CA ALA A 153 2.61 -0.11 -14.56
C ALA A 153 1.21 -0.56 -14.09
N LEU A 154 1.14 -1.38 -13.05
CA LEU A 154 -0.12 -1.78 -12.43
C LEU A 154 -0.84 -0.59 -11.78
N ILE A 155 -0.14 0.25 -11.03
CA ILE A 155 -0.69 1.46 -10.42
C ILE A 155 -1.26 2.40 -11.49
N ASP A 156 -0.52 2.66 -12.57
CA ASP A 156 -0.98 3.50 -13.69
C ASP A 156 -2.23 2.93 -14.34
N THR A 157 -2.30 1.61 -14.50
CA THR A 157 -3.49 0.93 -15.03
C THR A 157 -4.70 1.12 -14.11
N LEU A 158 -4.53 0.99 -12.79
CA LEU A 158 -5.59 1.15 -11.82
C LEU A 158 -6.11 2.60 -11.78
N ILE A 159 -5.20 3.58 -11.84
CA ILE A 159 -5.55 5.00 -11.92
C ILE A 159 -6.37 5.26 -13.19
N SER A 160 -5.89 4.83 -14.36
CA SER A 160 -6.57 5.04 -15.63
C SER A 160 -7.97 4.44 -15.63
N LYS A 161 -8.13 3.19 -15.21
CA LYS A 161 -9.45 2.55 -15.11
C LYS A 161 -10.39 3.30 -14.17
N CYS A 162 -9.90 3.76 -13.03
CA CYS A 162 -10.72 4.52 -12.09
C CYS A 162 -11.18 5.86 -12.73
N LEU A 163 -10.29 6.55 -13.42
CA LEU A 163 -10.61 7.81 -14.12
C LEU A 163 -11.62 7.62 -15.25
N ASP A 164 -11.56 6.49 -15.95
CA ASP A 164 -12.47 6.13 -17.05
C ASP A 164 -13.81 5.57 -16.55
N GLY A 165 -13.99 5.43 -15.22
CA GLY A 165 -15.19 4.87 -14.61
C GLY A 165 -15.32 3.36 -14.78
N GLU A 166 -14.22 2.69 -15.11
CA GLU A 166 -14.17 1.24 -15.23
C GLU A 166 -14.07 0.55 -13.86
N PRO A 167 -14.58 -0.68 -13.71
CA PRO A 167 -14.44 -1.42 -12.47
C PRO A 167 -12.96 -1.73 -12.18
N VAL A 168 -12.49 -1.33 -11.01
CA VAL A 168 -11.13 -1.55 -10.53
C VAL A 168 -11.13 -2.72 -9.56
N GLY A 169 -10.42 -3.81 -9.88
CA GLY A 169 -10.14 -4.91 -8.94
C GLY A 169 -11.31 -5.87 -8.68
N SER A 170 -11.86 -6.51 -9.70
CA SER A 170 -12.75 -7.67 -9.54
C SER A 170 -12.15 -9.00 -9.99
N ALA A 171 -10.86 -9.05 -10.26
CA ALA A 171 -10.19 -10.31 -10.59
C ALA A 171 -9.01 -10.54 -9.64
N ALA A 172 -9.15 -11.52 -8.78
CA ALA A 172 -7.98 -12.20 -8.22
C ALA A 172 -7.26 -12.87 -9.40
N HIS A 173 -6.30 -12.18 -10.01
CA HIS A 173 -5.37 -12.81 -10.92
C HIS A 173 -4.16 -13.23 -10.09
N SER A 174 -4.22 -14.51 -9.66
CA SER A 174 -3.00 -15.28 -9.47
C SER A 174 -2.46 -15.55 -10.88
N LEU A 175 -1.38 -14.93 -11.25
CA LEU A 175 -0.51 -15.44 -12.31
C LEU A 175 0.57 -16.29 -11.67
#